data_890c1aeefc9124642f878462d56ba74a
#
_entry.id   890c1aeefc9124642f878462d56ba74a
#
_cell.length_a   1.000
_cell.length_b   1.000
_cell.length_c   1.000
_cell.angle_alpha   90.00
_cell.angle_beta   90.00
_cell.angle_gamma   90.00
#
_symmetry.space_group_name_H-M   'P 1'
#
loop_
_entity.id
_entity.type
_entity.pdbx_description
1 polymer ?
#
loop_
_entity_poly.entity_id
_entity_poly.type
_entity_poly.pdbx_seq_one_letter_code
_entity_poly.pdbx_strand_id
1 'polypeptide(L)'
;GSSVCAGDECGGPIRSVIVENRSGRSAIAARWVIDATGDARVCDLSSAGTAVFSQGNVPAAWFYHTSEGRYRLNALGFSDIPDSMKTPEQLERDKSSIRFTGIDAGEVSRLTVLSHRMLMDEFLRSGGDSELHALSTMASIPQLRMTRRLVGLYTQSDTSPHCTLPDSIGLISDWRRAGPVYELSFGTLASGKPGNLLAAGRCISVTDSMWDITRVIPACAVTGQDTGT
;
A
#
# COMPACT_ATOMS: atom_id res chain seq x y z
N GLY A 1 18.56 5.15 -2.79
CA GLY A 1 17.62 6.18 -3.21
C GLY A 1 17.39 6.13 -4.70
N SER A 2 16.27 6.64 -5.16
CA SER A 2 15.93 6.71 -6.58
C SER A 2 15.38 8.09 -6.89
N SER A 3 15.67 8.59 -8.08
CA SER A 3 15.08 9.80 -8.65
C SER A 3 14.76 9.55 -10.12
N VAL A 4 13.94 10.40 -10.70
CA VAL A 4 13.50 10.25 -12.10
C VAL A 4 13.94 11.48 -12.87
N CYS A 5 14.53 11.28 -14.05
CA CYS A 5 14.73 12.34 -15.03
C CYS A 5 13.57 12.32 -16.03
N ALA A 6 12.68 13.31 -15.91
CA ALA A 6 11.73 13.62 -16.97
C ALA A 6 12.44 14.29 -18.14
N GLY A 7 11.80 14.37 -19.31
CA GLY A 7 12.26 15.20 -20.42
C GLY A 7 12.25 16.69 -20.07
N ASP A 8 12.67 17.53 -21.00
CA ASP A 8 12.89 18.98 -20.82
C ASP A 8 11.60 19.77 -20.48
N GLU A 9 10.42 19.13 -20.56
CA GLU A 9 9.13 19.71 -20.20
C GLU A 9 8.52 19.01 -18.98
N CYS A 10 7.92 19.77 -18.08
CA CYS A 10 7.17 19.22 -16.93
C CYS A 10 6.03 18.32 -17.44
N GLY A 11 6.05 17.05 -17.03
CA GLY A 11 5.09 16.03 -17.49
C GLY A 11 5.43 15.39 -18.84
N GLY A 12 6.60 15.64 -19.41
CA GLY A 12 7.14 14.94 -20.58
C GLY A 12 7.51 13.48 -20.27
N PRO A 13 7.79 12.65 -21.32
CA PRO A 13 8.14 11.27 -21.12
C PRO A 13 9.36 11.07 -20.22
N ILE A 14 9.31 10.08 -19.36
CA ILE A 14 10.46 9.68 -18.53
C ILE A 14 11.54 9.10 -19.47
N ARG A 15 12.75 9.65 -19.45
CA ARG A 15 13.87 9.15 -20.26
C ARG A 15 14.75 8.17 -19.50
N SER A 16 14.90 8.39 -18.20
CA SER A 16 15.72 7.50 -17.35
C SER A 16 15.27 7.55 -15.90
N VAL A 17 15.58 6.46 -15.19
CA VAL A 17 15.45 6.36 -13.74
C VAL A 17 16.86 6.35 -13.15
N ILE A 18 17.14 7.30 -12.25
CA ILE A 18 18.42 7.37 -11.54
C ILE A 18 18.29 6.53 -10.28
N VAL A 19 19.21 5.60 -10.11
CA VAL A 19 19.30 4.73 -8.93
C VAL A 19 20.63 4.96 -8.22
N GLU A 20 20.61 4.86 -6.90
CA GLU A 20 21.79 4.98 -6.05
C GLU A 20 21.86 3.75 -5.12
N ASN A 21 22.97 3.04 -5.19
CA ASN A 21 23.25 1.85 -4.42
C ASN A 21 24.73 1.81 -3.99
N ARG A 22 25.19 0.68 -3.45
CA ARG A 22 26.59 0.53 -3.01
C ARG A 22 27.64 0.67 -4.13
N SER A 23 27.24 0.46 -5.38
CA SER A 23 28.13 0.64 -6.55
C SER A 23 28.12 2.10 -7.08
N GLY A 24 27.43 3.01 -6.39
CA GLY A 24 27.30 4.41 -6.76
C GLY A 24 25.99 4.71 -7.45
N ARG A 25 25.99 5.84 -8.17
CA ARG A 25 24.83 6.36 -8.89
C ARG A 25 24.88 5.97 -10.36
N SER A 26 23.77 5.46 -10.89
CA SER A 26 23.62 5.11 -12.30
C SER A 26 22.27 5.54 -12.85
N ALA A 27 22.19 5.72 -14.17
CA ALA A 27 20.96 6.05 -14.87
C ALA A 27 20.56 4.84 -15.73
N ILE A 28 19.29 4.41 -15.60
CA ILE A 28 18.70 3.35 -16.40
C ILE A 28 17.78 3.99 -17.41
N ALA A 29 18.16 3.98 -18.70
CA ALA A 29 17.30 4.45 -19.77
C ALA A 29 16.24 3.42 -20.09
N ALA A 30 14.99 3.86 -20.23
CA ALA A 30 13.85 2.99 -20.52
C ALA A 30 12.84 3.70 -21.40
N ARG A 31 12.16 2.94 -22.29
CA ARG A 31 11.04 3.44 -23.09
C ARG A 31 9.76 3.55 -22.27
N TRP A 32 9.54 2.61 -21.37
CA TRP A 32 8.42 2.55 -20.46
C TRP A 32 8.92 2.39 -19.03
N VAL A 33 8.20 2.94 -18.09
CA VAL A 33 8.50 2.85 -16.65
C VAL A 33 7.25 2.35 -15.94
N ILE A 34 7.42 1.33 -15.09
CA ILE A 34 6.35 0.77 -14.27
C ILE A 34 6.66 1.09 -12.81
N ASP A 35 5.79 1.88 -12.18
CA ASP A 35 5.86 2.14 -10.74
C ASP A 35 5.20 1.01 -9.96
N ALA A 36 6.02 0.11 -9.45
CA ALA A 36 5.61 -0.97 -8.54
C ALA A 36 6.15 -0.76 -7.11
N THR A 37 6.46 0.49 -6.72
CA THR A 37 7.03 0.82 -5.40
C THR A 37 6.04 0.62 -4.26
N GLY A 38 4.76 0.53 -4.57
CA GLY A 38 3.67 0.43 -3.60
C GLY A 38 3.25 1.75 -2.96
N ASP A 39 4.09 2.80 -3.09
CA ASP A 39 3.85 4.14 -2.57
C ASP A 39 3.77 5.19 -3.69
N ALA A 40 3.61 4.76 -4.95
CA ALA A 40 3.59 5.62 -6.14
C ALA A 40 4.75 6.63 -6.16
N ARG A 41 5.95 6.16 -5.77
CA ARG A 41 7.10 7.05 -5.61
C ARG A 41 7.63 7.54 -6.96
N VAL A 42 7.62 6.69 -7.98
CA VAL A 42 8.04 7.10 -9.33
C VAL A 42 7.01 8.06 -9.92
N CYS A 43 5.72 7.81 -9.70
CA CYS A 43 4.65 8.73 -10.09
C CYS A 43 4.87 10.13 -9.48
N ASP A 44 5.12 10.21 -8.17
CA ASP A 44 5.39 11.45 -7.46
C ASP A 44 6.63 12.20 -8.00
N LEU A 45 7.74 11.47 -8.19
CA LEU A 45 8.99 12.03 -8.70
C LEU A 45 8.90 12.50 -10.15
N SER A 46 7.99 11.94 -10.94
CA SER A 46 7.76 12.30 -12.35
C SER A 46 6.68 13.36 -12.54
N SER A 47 6.16 13.93 -11.45
CA SER A 47 5.03 14.88 -11.47
C SER A 47 3.74 14.31 -12.07
N ALA A 48 3.56 13.00 -12.05
CA ALA A 48 2.26 12.39 -12.32
C ALA A 48 1.26 12.76 -11.23
N GLY A 49 -0.02 12.82 -11.57
CA GLY A 49 -1.07 13.04 -10.58
C GLY A 49 -1.06 11.93 -9.53
N THR A 50 -1.01 12.30 -8.25
CA THR A 50 -1.07 11.34 -7.14
C THR A 50 -2.06 11.78 -6.08
N ALA A 51 -2.58 10.81 -5.31
CA ALA A 51 -3.44 11.06 -4.16
C ALA A 51 -2.94 10.26 -2.95
N VAL A 52 -3.03 10.85 -1.78
CA VAL A 52 -2.67 10.22 -0.50
C VAL A 52 -3.93 9.60 0.10
N PHE A 53 -3.77 8.52 0.89
CA PHE A 53 -4.88 7.92 1.63
C PHE A 53 -5.48 8.95 2.60
N SER A 54 -6.76 9.26 2.42
CA SER A 54 -7.36 10.48 3.01
C SER A 54 -7.41 10.46 4.53
N GLN A 55 -7.73 9.34 5.14
CA GLN A 55 -7.78 9.23 6.61
C GLN A 55 -6.41 8.96 7.27
N GLY A 56 -5.39 8.56 6.48
CA GLY A 56 -4.11 8.12 7.01
C GLY A 56 -4.15 6.75 7.70
N ASN A 57 -2.98 6.28 8.08
CA ASN A 57 -2.79 4.98 8.72
C ASN A 57 -2.68 5.13 10.24
N VAL A 58 -3.29 4.24 10.99
CA VAL A 58 -3.08 4.13 12.44
C VAL A 58 -1.82 3.34 12.74
N PRO A 59 -1.21 3.49 13.95
CA PRO A 59 -0.19 2.56 14.41
C PRO A 59 -0.73 1.14 14.38
N ALA A 60 -0.01 0.25 13.72
CA ALA A 60 -0.39 -1.13 13.54
C ALA A 60 0.84 -2.03 13.54
N ALA A 61 0.72 -3.20 14.14
CA ALA A 61 1.76 -4.21 14.15
C ALA A 61 1.14 -5.60 14.34
N TRP A 62 1.85 -6.62 13.88
CA TRP A 62 1.55 -7.99 14.22
C TRP A 62 2.77 -8.62 14.90
N PHE A 63 2.54 -9.61 15.75
CA PHE A 63 3.60 -10.30 16.45
C PHE A 63 3.24 -11.76 16.70
N TYR A 64 4.26 -12.59 16.73
CA TYR A 64 4.16 -13.95 17.20
C TYR A 64 4.69 -14.06 18.62
N HIS A 65 3.97 -14.81 19.42
CA HIS A 65 4.38 -15.16 20.78
C HIS A 65 4.10 -16.63 21.06
N THR A 66 4.80 -17.20 22.01
CA THR A 66 4.47 -18.51 22.57
C THR A 66 3.52 -18.33 23.74
N SER A 67 2.55 -19.20 23.85
CA SER A 67 1.66 -19.29 25.01
C SER A 67 1.38 -20.74 25.27
N GLU A 68 1.73 -21.24 26.44
CA GLU A 68 1.56 -22.66 26.84
C GLU A 68 2.12 -23.64 25.80
N GLY A 69 3.31 -23.36 25.29
CA GLY A 69 4.00 -24.18 24.28
C GLY A 69 3.43 -24.10 22.87
N ARG A 70 2.50 -23.17 22.58
CA ARG A 70 1.91 -22.96 21.25
C ARG A 70 2.28 -21.59 20.69
N TYR A 71 2.52 -21.53 19.37
CA TYR A 71 2.65 -20.26 18.66
C TYR A 71 1.28 -19.62 18.47
N ARG A 72 1.22 -18.32 18.76
CA ARG A 72 0.04 -17.47 18.56
C ARG A 72 0.44 -16.25 17.71
N LEU A 73 -0.45 -15.86 16.81
CA LEU A 73 -0.36 -14.61 16.07
C LEU A 73 -1.37 -13.62 16.65
N ASN A 74 -0.89 -12.45 17.05
CA ASN A 74 -1.71 -11.33 17.46
C ASN A 74 -1.46 -10.12 16.56
N ALA A 75 -2.47 -9.30 16.38
CA ALA A 75 -2.40 -8.04 15.64
C ALA A 75 -2.86 -6.87 16.52
N LEU A 76 -2.17 -5.76 16.39
CA LEU A 76 -2.51 -4.47 16.96
C LEU A 76 -2.89 -3.50 15.84
N GLY A 77 -3.98 -2.76 16.03
CA GLY A 77 -4.49 -1.79 15.07
C GLY A 77 -5.24 -2.42 13.90
N PHE A 78 -6.09 -1.63 13.28
CA PHE A 78 -6.91 -2.04 12.16
C PHE A 78 -7.03 -0.85 11.18
N SER A 79 -6.07 -0.71 10.29
CA SER A 79 -5.90 0.52 9.49
C SER A 79 -6.31 0.40 8.03
N ASP A 80 -6.82 -0.75 7.61
CA ASP A 80 -6.86 -1.10 6.19
C ASP A 80 -8.11 -0.64 5.45
N ILE A 81 -9.16 -0.26 6.17
CA ILE A 81 -10.42 0.21 5.59
C ILE A 81 -10.76 1.62 6.09
N PRO A 82 -11.52 2.40 5.32
CA PRO A 82 -12.03 3.68 5.78
C PRO A 82 -12.78 3.55 7.12
N ASP A 83 -12.60 4.50 8.02
CA ASP A 83 -13.22 4.48 9.35
C ASP A 83 -14.74 4.42 9.27
N SER A 84 -15.34 5.04 8.23
CA SER A 84 -16.77 4.98 7.94
C SER A 84 -17.29 3.56 7.61
N MET A 85 -16.41 2.63 7.30
CA MET A 85 -16.73 1.24 6.97
C MET A 85 -16.39 0.26 8.11
N LYS A 86 -15.77 0.74 9.18
CA LYS A 86 -15.37 -0.07 10.34
C LYS A 86 -16.56 -0.32 11.26
N THR A 87 -16.59 -1.52 11.86
CA THR A 87 -17.49 -1.79 12.99
C THR A 87 -16.99 -1.10 14.26
N PRO A 88 -17.85 -0.91 15.29
CA PRO A 88 -17.40 -0.36 16.58
C PRO A 88 -16.21 -1.12 17.18
N GLU A 89 -16.20 -2.45 17.09
CA GLU A 89 -15.12 -3.31 17.59
C GLU A 89 -13.81 -3.11 16.81
N GLN A 90 -13.90 -2.85 15.48
CA GLN A 90 -12.74 -2.53 14.65
C GLN A 90 -12.17 -1.16 14.99
N LEU A 91 -13.01 -0.16 15.24
CA LEU A 91 -12.58 1.17 15.68
C LEU A 91 -11.91 1.11 17.05
N GLU A 92 -12.42 0.32 17.97
CA GLU A 92 -11.82 0.11 19.29
C GLU A 92 -10.42 -0.53 19.21
N ARG A 93 -10.19 -1.41 18.24
CA ARG A 93 -8.88 -2.04 17.99
C ARG A 93 -7.81 -1.07 17.51
N ASP A 94 -8.16 0.06 16.92
CA ASP A 94 -7.19 1.05 16.43
C ASP A 94 -6.35 1.63 17.59
N LYS A 95 -6.88 1.70 18.80
CA LYS A 95 -6.20 2.09 20.05
C LYS A 95 -5.40 3.41 19.97
N SER A 96 -5.55 4.16 18.88
CA SER A 96 -4.85 5.43 18.67
C SER A 96 -5.65 6.33 17.71
N SER A 97 -5.76 7.60 18.05
CA SER A 97 -6.31 8.63 17.17
C SER A 97 -5.25 9.25 16.24
N ILE A 98 -3.97 8.92 16.45
CA ILE A 98 -2.87 9.44 15.62
C ILE A 98 -2.94 8.79 14.24
N ARG A 99 -2.85 9.62 13.20
CA ARG A 99 -2.83 9.19 11.80
C ARG A 99 -1.51 9.58 11.15
N PHE A 100 -1.06 8.71 10.23
CA PHE A 100 0.19 8.85 9.51
C PHE A 100 -0.08 8.70 8.01
N THR A 101 0.49 9.59 7.20
CA THR A 101 0.39 9.46 5.74
C THR A 101 1.27 8.33 5.20
N GLY A 102 2.40 8.09 5.86
CA GLY A 102 3.36 7.07 5.50
C GLY A 102 4.25 7.43 4.30
N ILE A 103 4.27 8.69 3.89
CA ILE A 103 5.07 9.16 2.74
C ILE A 103 6.32 9.94 3.12
N ASP A 104 6.43 10.36 4.38
CA ASP A 104 7.60 11.03 4.95
C ASP A 104 8.43 10.08 5.81
N ALA A 105 9.76 10.10 5.67
CA ALA A 105 10.65 9.17 6.37
C ALA A 105 10.64 9.35 7.90
N GLY A 106 10.53 10.58 8.39
CA GLY A 106 10.43 10.87 9.83
C GLY A 106 9.10 10.37 10.40
N GLU A 107 8.02 10.55 9.64
CA GLU A 107 6.69 10.04 9.98
C GLU A 107 6.66 8.52 10.03
N VAL A 108 7.26 7.83 9.05
CA VAL A 108 7.38 6.35 9.01
C VAL A 108 8.20 5.84 10.20
N SER A 109 9.28 6.52 10.55
CA SER A 109 10.08 6.17 11.73
C SER A 109 9.28 6.31 13.03
N ARG A 110 8.54 7.39 13.19
CA ARG A 110 7.64 7.60 14.35
C ARG A 110 6.54 6.55 14.43
N LEU A 111 5.90 6.23 13.30
CA LEU A 111 4.90 5.16 13.21
C LEU A 111 5.48 3.83 13.69
N THR A 112 6.67 3.46 13.21
CA THR A 112 7.34 2.21 13.56
C THR A 112 7.61 2.12 15.06
N VAL A 113 8.23 3.15 15.61
CA VAL A 113 8.55 3.20 17.06
C VAL A 113 7.28 3.15 17.91
N LEU A 114 6.24 3.92 17.52
CA LEU A 114 4.98 3.94 18.26
C LEU A 114 4.28 2.58 18.18
N SER A 115 4.21 1.96 17.00
CA SER A 115 3.61 0.65 16.81
C SER A 115 4.30 -0.43 17.65
N HIS A 116 5.63 -0.42 17.70
CA HIS A 116 6.39 -1.36 18.54
C HIS A 116 6.17 -1.14 20.05
N ARG A 117 6.11 0.11 20.51
CA ARG A 117 5.79 0.42 21.90
C ARG A 117 4.40 -0.08 22.28
N MET A 118 3.40 0.24 21.49
CA MET A 118 2.03 -0.21 21.72
C MET A 118 1.91 -1.74 21.71
N LEU A 119 2.67 -2.42 20.82
CA LEU A 119 2.74 -3.88 20.79
C LEU A 119 3.34 -4.43 22.10
N MET A 120 4.47 -3.89 22.55
CA MET A 120 5.10 -4.32 23.80
C MET A 120 4.19 -4.09 25.01
N ASP A 121 3.52 -2.95 25.07
CA ASP A 121 2.56 -2.65 26.13
C ASP A 121 1.38 -3.64 26.14
N GLU A 122 0.89 -4.03 24.98
CA GLU A 122 -0.18 -5.03 24.86
C GLU A 122 0.30 -6.42 25.25
N PHE A 123 1.49 -6.81 24.78
CA PHE A 123 2.10 -8.09 25.13
C PHE A 123 2.31 -8.23 26.65
N LEU A 124 2.91 -7.22 27.29
CA LEU A 124 3.14 -7.21 28.73
C LEU A 124 1.83 -7.22 29.55
N ARG A 125 0.82 -6.45 29.12
CA ARG A 125 -0.51 -6.46 29.75
C ARG A 125 -1.22 -7.81 29.64
N SER A 126 -0.95 -8.58 28.60
CA SER A 126 -1.50 -9.93 28.42
C SER A 126 -0.79 -11.01 29.23
N GLY A 127 0.11 -10.64 30.14
CA GLY A 127 0.90 -11.57 30.96
C GLY A 127 2.15 -12.08 30.25
N GLY A 128 2.63 -11.37 29.24
CA GLY A 128 3.88 -11.67 28.53
C GLY A 128 5.13 -11.57 29.41
N ASP A 129 6.25 -12.04 28.87
CA ASP A 129 7.55 -12.10 29.52
C ASP A 129 7.59 -13.08 30.70
N SER A 130 7.09 -14.28 30.46
CA SER A 130 7.18 -15.42 31.40
C SER A 130 7.69 -16.67 30.66
N GLU A 131 8.10 -17.70 31.39
CA GLU A 131 8.53 -18.98 30.81
C GLU A 131 7.47 -19.60 29.90
N LEU A 132 6.20 -19.37 30.19
CA LEU A 132 5.07 -19.92 29.41
C LEU A 132 4.52 -18.96 28.36
N HIS A 133 4.88 -17.67 28.41
CA HIS A 133 4.38 -16.64 27.51
C HIS A 133 5.51 -15.69 27.10
N ALA A 134 6.12 -15.94 25.97
CA ALA A 134 7.30 -15.20 25.50
C ALA A 134 7.09 -14.65 24.08
N LEU A 135 7.56 -13.41 23.85
CA LEU A 135 7.58 -12.80 22.53
C LEU A 135 8.58 -13.54 21.63
N SER A 136 8.11 -13.98 20.48
CA SER A 136 8.93 -14.70 19.49
C SER A 136 9.39 -13.78 18.35
N THR A 137 8.48 -13.07 17.72
CA THR A 137 8.81 -12.24 16.55
C THR A 137 7.91 -11.01 16.47
N MET A 138 8.50 -9.85 16.19
CA MET A 138 7.81 -8.62 15.81
C MET A 138 7.99 -8.36 14.32
N ALA A 139 7.06 -7.61 13.72
CA ALA A 139 7.23 -7.14 12.36
C ALA A 139 8.45 -6.21 12.26
N SER A 140 9.35 -6.50 11.32
CA SER A 140 10.56 -5.71 11.07
C SER A 140 10.32 -4.50 10.17
N ILE A 141 9.15 -4.42 9.53
CA ILE A 141 8.76 -3.35 8.62
C ILE A 141 7.47 -2.67 9.10
N PRO A 142 7.29 -1.36 8.84
CA PRO A 142 6.05 -0.66 9.14
C PRO A 142 4.84 -1.28 8.47
N GLN A 143 3.72 -1.33 9.18
CA GLN A 143 2.45 -1.83 8.65
C GLN A 143 1.71 -0.73 7.87
N LEU A 144 2.35 -0.21 6.82
CA LEU A 144 1.77 0.76 5.89
C LEU A 144 1.21 0.03 4.67
N ARG A 145 -0.08 0.15 4.45
CA ARG A 145 -0.76 -0.54 3.35
C ARG A 145 -1.32 0.40 2.29
N MET A 146 -1.82 1.56 2.71
CA MET A 146 -2.35 2.60 1.83
C MET A 146 -1.65 3.92 2.16
N THR A 147 -0.83 4.41 1.25
CA THR A 147 0.00 5.60 1.44
C THR A 147 -0.27 6.62 0.35
N ARG A 148 0.25 6.40 -0.85
CA ARG A 148 0.05 7.21 -2.05
C ARG A 148 -0.27 6.29 -3.23
N ARG A 149 -1.13 6.75 -4.11
CA ARG A 149 -1.54 6.09 -5.35
C ARG A 149 -1.51 7.04 -6.54
N LEU A 150 -1.44 6.48 -7.72
CA LEU A 150 -1.64 7.22 -8.98
C LEU A 150 -3.06 7.79 -9.04
N VAL A 151 -3.20 8.95 -9.67
CA VAL A 151 -4.45 9.43 -10.28
C VAL A 151 -4.29 9.21 -11.78
N GLY A 152 -4.81 8.06 -12.24
CA GLY A 152 -4.67 7.60 -13.61
C GLY A 152 -5.76 8.13 -14.55
N LEU A 153 -5.80 7.56 -15.76
CA LEU A 153 -6.83 7.89 -16.76
C LEU A 153 -8.23 7.48 -16.28
N TYR A 154 -8.33 6.47 -15.43
CA TYR A 154 -9.55 6.03 -14.78
C TYR A 154 -9.29 5.78 -13.29
N THR A 155 -10.26 6.11 -12.44
CA THR A 155 -10.20 5.80 -11.01
C THR A 155 -11.28 4.77 -10.67
N GLN A 156 -10.87 3.55 -10.38
CA GLN A 156 -11.79 2.45 -10.06
C GLN A 156 -12.46 2.65 -8.71
N SER A 157 -13.78 2.39 -8.67
CA SER A 157 -14.59 2.41 -7.45
C SER A 157 -15.15 1.02 -7.14
N ASP A 158 -15.47 0.76 -5.88
CA ASP A 158 -16.18 -0.43 -5.41
C ASP A 158 -17.71 -0.34 -5.51
N THR A 159 -18.24 0.73 -6.11
CA THR A 159 -19.68 0.95 -6.24
C THR A 159 -20.35 0.16 -7.38
N SER A 160 -19.57 -0.40 -8.31
CA SER A 160 -20.07 -1.06 -9.51
C SER A 160 -19.49 -2.47 -9.69
N PRO A 161 -19.84 -3.42 -8.80
CA PRO A 161 -19.48 -4.83 -9.01
C PRO A 161 -20.22 -5.42 -10.22
N HIS A 162 -19.64 -6.44 -10.84
CA HIS A 162 -20.22 -7.17 -11.98
C HIS A 162 -20.47 -6.33 -13.23
N CYS A 163 -19.80 -5.19 -13.37
CA CYS A 163 -19.86 -4.36 -14.56
C CYS A 163 -18.71 -4.70 -15.49
N THR A 164 -19.02 -4.84 -16.79
CA THR A 164 -18.03 -5.06 -17.85
C THR A 164 -17.39 -3.74 -18.26
N LEU A 165 -16.05 -3.75 -18.39
CA LEU A 165 -15.26 -2.61 -18.83
C LEU A 165 -14.62 -2.90 -20.20
N PRO A 166 -14.62 -1.93 -21.13
CA PRO A 166 -14.10 -2.15 -22.49
C PRO A 166 -12.57 -2.34 -22.51
N ASP A 167 -11.87 -1.86 -21.50
CA ASP A 167 -10.42 -1.94 -21.33
C ASP A 167 -10.03 -2.83 -20.13
N SER A 168 -10.83 -3.88 -19.86
CA SER A 168 -10.62 -4.80 -18.75
C SER A 168 -9.31 -5.57 -18.90
N ILE A 169 -8.48 -5.54 -17.84
CA ILE A 169 -7.23 -6.29 -17.76
C ILE A 169 -7.37 -7.59 -16.94
N GLY A 170 -8.52 -7.80 -16.32
CA GLY A 170 -8.78 -9.00 -15.54
C GLY A 170 -9.82 -8.79 -14.44
N LEU A 171 -10.06 -9.87 -13.72
CA LEU A 171 -11.07 -9.94 -12.67
C LEU A 171 -10.44 -10.05 -11.28
N ILE A 172 -11.00 -9.34 -10.33
CA ILE A 172 -10.68 -9.48 -8.91
C ILE A 172 -11.96 -9.63 -8.08
N SER A 173 -11.87 -10.34 -6.97
CA SER A 173 -12.98 -10.46 -6.00
C SER A 173 -12.75 -9.57 -4.79
N ASP A 174 -13.85 -9.21 -4.10
CA ASP A 174 -13.76 -8.57 -2.78
C ASP A 174 -13.36 -9.64 -1.75
N TRP A 175 -12.11 -9.64 -1.32
CA TRP A 175 -11.58 -10.59 -0.36
C TRP A 175 -12.24 -10.49 1.03
N ARG A 176 -12.93 -9.39 1.32
CA ARG A 176 -13.58 -9.12 2.60
C ARG A 176 -14.92 -9.83 2.76
N ARG A 177 -15.56 -10.17 1.63
CA ARG A 177 -16.89 -10.81 1.58
C ARG A 177 -17.09 -11.58 0.28
N ALA A 178 -17.89 -12.63 0.33
CA ALA A 178 -18.31 -13.36 -0.86
C ALA A 178 -19.28 -12.53 -1.72
N GLY A 179 -19.20 -12.69 -3.03
CA GLY A 179 -20.15 -12.16 -4.01
C GLY A 179 -19.55 -11.14 -4.98
N PRO A 180 -19.10 -9.93 -4.53
CA PRO A 180 -18.66 -8.91 -5.46
C PRO A 180 -17.40 -9.30 -6.25
N VAL A 181 -17.47 -9.10 -7.56
CA VAL A 181 -16.38 -9.27 -8.51
C VAL A 181 -16.28 -8.00 -9.34
N TYR A 182 -15.08 -7.54 -9.62
CA TYR A 182 -14.78 -6.31 -10.33
C TYR A 182 -13.87 -6.61 -11.51
N GLU A 183 -14.19 -6.08 -12.69
CA GLU A 183 -13.22 -5.94 -13.75
C GLU A 183 -12.32 -4.76 -13.45
N LEU A 184 -11.01 -4.89 -13.67
CA LEU A 184 -10.05 -3.80 -13.55
C LEU A 184 -9.82 -3.16 -14.91
N SER A 185 -9.97 -1.83 -14.99
CA SER A 185 -9.67 -1.05 -16.19
C SER A 185 -8.16 -0.84 -16.34
N PHE A 186 -7.63 -0.96 -17.57
CA PHE A 186 -6.27 -0.53 -17.90
C PHE A 186 -6.02 0.94 -17.54
N GLY A 187 -7.04 1.77 -17.67
CA GLY A 187 -6.97 3.18 -17.28
C GLY A 187 -6.58 3.42 -15.83
N THR A 188 -6.74 2.41 -14.92
CA THR A 188 -6.26 2.50 -13.53
C THR A 188 -4.75 2.40 -13.41
N LEU A 189 -4.07 1.81 -14.39
CA LEU A 189 -2.63 1.61 -14.43
C LEU A 189 -1.93 2.77 -15.14
N ALA A 190 -2.59 3.40 -16.10
CA ALA A 190 -1.99 4.37 -17.01
C ALA A 190 -1.98 5.78 -16.42
N SER A 191 -0.81 6.41 -16.41
CA SER A 191 -0.66 7.82 -16.12
C SER A 191 -1.13 8.67 -17.33
N GLY A 192 -1.84 9.76 -17.07
CA GLY A 192 -2.15 10.74 -18.12
C GLY A 192 -0.91 11.51 -18.58
N LYS A 193 -0.03 11.84 -17.65
CA LYS A 193 1.29 12.49 -17.86
C LYS A 193 2.21 12.09 -16.70
N PRO A 194 3.44 11.62 -16.99
CA PRO A 194 4.01 11.31 -18.32
C PRO A 194 3.35 10.10 -18.98
N GLY A 195 3.23 10.13 -20.32
CA GLY A 195 2.47 9.10 -21.08
C GLY A 195 3.16 7.74 -21.18
N ASN A 196 4.41 7.59 -20.73
CA ASN A 196 5.14 6.33 -20.71
C ASN A 196 5.33 5.78 -19.27
N LEU A 197 4.43 6.16 -18.34
CA LEU A 197 4.43 5.69 -16.98
C LEU A 197 3.17 4.88 -16.69
N LEU A 198 3.36 3.68 -16.19
CA LEU A 198 2.32 2.81 -15.65
C LEU A 198 2.54 2.60 -14.15
N ALA A 199 1.48 2.31 -13.43
CA ALA A 199 1.53 1.88 -12.04
C ALA A 199 1.01 0.44 -11.91
N ALA A 200 1.61 -0.35 -11.03
CA ALA A 200 1.19 -1.71 -10.74
C ALA A 200 1.07 -1.96 -9.23
N GLY A 201 0.26 -2.94 -8.86
CA GLY A 201 0.10 -3.32 -7.46
C GLY A 201 -0.74 -2.31 -6.68
N ARG A 202 -0.34 -2.02 -5.43
CA ARG A 202 -1.15 -1.20 -4.52
C ARG A 202 -1.16 0.30 -4.83
N CYS A 203 -0.42 0.78 -5.81
CA CYS A 203 -0.38 2.20 -6.18
C CYS A 203 -1.16 2.56 -7.45
N ILE A 204 -2.04 1.69 -7.91
CA ILE A 204 -2.95 1.96 -9.04
C ILE A 204 -4.04 2.97 -8.67
N SER A 205 -4.72 3.52 -9.68
CA SER A 205 -5.74 4.56 -9.51
C SER A 205 -7.09 4.00 -9.07
N VAL A 206 -7.38 4.10 -7.79
CA VAL A 206 -8.62 3.59 -7.17
C VAL A 206 -9.16 4.57 -6.13
N THR A 207 -10.43 4.44 -5.73
CA THR A 207 -10.96 5.14 -4.55
C THR A 207 -10.40 4.53 -3.26
N ASP A 208 -10.48 5.25 -2.14
CA ASP A 208 -9.99 4.77 -0.84
C ASP A 208 -10.69 3.46 -0.41
N SER A 209 -11.97 3.30 -0.70
CA SER A 209 -12.75 2.07 -0.42
C SER A 209 -12.33 0.90 -1.32
N MET A 210 -12.06 1.16 -2.61
CA MET A 210 -11.58 0.16 -3.55
C MET A 210 -10.13 -0.23 -3.29
N TRP A 211 -9.34 0.66 -2.70
CA TRP A 211 -7.91 0.44 -2.43
C TRP A 211 -7.66 -0.77 -1.53
N ASP A 212 -8.47 -0.95 -0.50
CA ASP A 212 -8.37 -2.13 0.37
C ASP A 212 -8.60 -3.46 -0.40
N ILE A 213 -9.46 -3.45 -1.43
CA ILE A 213 -9.72 -4.62 -2.28
C ILE A 213 -8.53 -4.90 -3.21
N THR A 214 -7.97 -3.86 -3.82
CA THR A 214 -6.97 -4.00 -4.91
C THR A 214 -5.54 -4.16 -4.42
N ARG A 215 -5.22 -3.83 -3.17
CA ARG A 215 -3.86 -3.92 -2.62
C ARG A 215 -3.40 -5.33 -2.27
N VAL A 216 -4.29 -6.32 -2.30
CA VAL A 216 -3.94 -7.70 -1.95
C VAL A 216 -3.17 -8.40 -3.07
N ILE A 217 -2.38 -9.41 -2.69
CA ILE A 217 -1.46 -10.10 -3.61
C ILE A 217 -2.12 -10.58 -4.92
N PRO A 218 -3.31 -11.22 -4.92
CA PRO A 218 -3.94 -11.64 -6.17
C PRO A 218 -4.23 -10.48 -7.13
N ALA A 219 -4.76 -9.37 -6.63
CA ALA A 219 -5.02 -8.18 -7.44
C ALA A 219 -3.71 -7.53 -7.94
N CYS A 220 -2.67 -7.49 -7.09
CA CYS A 220 -1.35 -7.01 -7.49
C CYS A 220 -0.73 -7.89 -8.58
N ALA A 221 -0.98 -9.21 -8.57
CA ALA A 221 -0.51 -10.12 -9.63
C ALA A 221 -1.19 -9.84 -10.98
N VAL A 222 -2.50 -9.60 -10.98
CA VAL A 222 -3.24 -9.22 -12.21
C VAL A 222 -2.67 -7.94 -12.82
N THR A 223 -2.53 -6.88 -12.02
CA THR A 223 -2.00 -5.59 -12.49
C THR A 223 -0.53 -5.69 -12.93
N GLY A 224 0.28 -6.48 -12.22
CA GLY A 224 1.69 -6.70 -12.57
C GLY A 224 1.87 -7.49 -13.85
N GLN A 225 1.02 -8.49 -14.10
CA GLN A 225 1.02 -9.25 -15.35
C GLN A 225 0.70 -8.36 -16.55
N ASP A 226 -0.35 -7.56 -16.46
CA ASP A 226 -0.80 -6.71 -17.57
C ASP A 226 0.22 -5.61 -17.89
N THR A 227 0.79 -4.95 -16.88
CA THR A 227 1.82 -3.92 -17.09
C THR A 227 3.14 -4.47 -17.64
N GLY A 228 3.41 -5.77 -17.49
CA GLY A 228 4.64 -6.43 -17.92
C GLY A 228 4.58 -7.06 -19.31
N THR A 229 3.40 -7.10 -19.95
CA THR A 229 3.18 -7.64 -21.30
C THR A 229 3.05 -6.54 -22.32
#